data_ae1b1759073ccce7ff1443b977504e7f
#
_entry.id   ae1b1759073ccce7ff1443b977504e7f
#
_cell.length_a   1.000
_cell.length_b   1.000
_cell.length_c   1.000
_cell.angle_alpha   90.00
_cell.angle_beta   90.00
_cell.angle_gamma   90.00
#
_symmetry.space_group_name_H-M   'P 1'
#
loop_
_entity.id
_entity.type
_entity.pdbx_description
1 polymer ?
#
loop_
_entity_poly.entity_id
_entity_poly.type
_entity_poly.pdbx_seq_one_letter_code
_entity_poly.pdbx_strand_id
1 'polypeptide(L)'
;MGGGNEDGIVDFGHFTALGIKSVENLLEAAKEAAKEMLGAADVNLNVLSGVHSMMCSLLSTTEPGETIMTVPLEYGGHFATVGILRKIGRKQVFADFDFKNLRFDVEKIAEKVKKNNVRAIYLDVSYYLNPHNLKEMREAIGPEPIIIYDASHTMGLIMGKQFQDPLHDGANVISANTHKTLPGPHKGMIAFRDKDLADKANAVIDGFLYSSPHLIHLVPLAITLLEMKEFGQEYAKQIVANSNAIAKAFEKLGYEVRKANTGRYSEDHQVHVFIGDRGGYLDLYKKLITNNIATNLEGTELSGGKWFIRVGTQEVTRRGMKEAEMEKIASLMDQALRNNSIKDQVVSFNNQFRKIHYSFDFVNQVGL
;
A
#
# COMPACT_ATOMS: atom_id res chain seq x y z
N MET A 1 5.91 -19.94 11.97
CA MET A 1 5.48 -20.03 13.38
C MET A 1 5.55 -21.51 13.77
N GLY A 2 6.30 -21.84 14.84
CA GLY A 2 6.33 -23.21 15.36
C GLY A 2 4.94 -23.59 15.88
N GLY A 3 4.51 -24.80 15.59
CA GLY A 3 3.24 -25.31 16.12
C GLY A 3 3.29 -25.37 17.63
N GLY A 4 2.26 -24.86 18.30
CA GLY A 4 2.09 -25.04 19.74
C GLY A 4 1.95 -26.52 20.06
N ASN A 5 2.73 -27.01 21.01
CA ASN A 5 2.55 -28.34 21.53
C ASN A 5 1.34 -28.39 22.48
N GLU A 6 0.95 -29.60 22.90
CA GLU A 6 -0.20 -29.81 23.78
C GLU A 6 -0.11 -29.05 25.11
N ASP A 7 1.07 -28.58 25.49
CA ASP A 7 1.35 -27.86 26.74
C ASP A 7 1.10 -26.34 26.65
N GLY A 8 0.64 -25.82 25.51
CA GLY A 8 0.39 -24.39 25.31
C GLY A 8 1.65 -23.52 25.20
N ILE A 9 2.76 -24.14 24.84
CA ILE A 9 4.05 -23.45 24.61
C ILE A 9 4.13 -23.08 23.14
N VAL A 10 4.36 -21.80 22.85
CA VAL A 10 4.56 -21.27 21.49
C VAL A 10 6.02 -21.00 21.27
N ASP A 11 6.58 -21.55 20.20
CA ASP A 11 7.93 -21.29 19.75
C ASP A 11 7.92 -20.12 18.73
N PHE A 12 8.58 -19.05 19.08
CA PHE A 12 8.78 -17.88 18.21
C PHE A 12 10.17 -17.87 17.55
N GLY A 13 10.82 -19.00 17.47
CA GLY A 13 12.14 -19.19 16.86
C GLY A 13 13.30 -18.93 17.80
N HIS A 14 13.36 -17.76 18.45
CA HIS A 14 14.43 -17.43 19.42
C HIS A 14 14.04 -17.58 20.87
N PHE A 15 12.78 -17.60 21.16
CA PHE A 15 12.27 -17.82 22.50
C PHE A 15 10.94 -18.54 22.46
N THR A 16 10.70 -19.28 23.51
CA THR A 16 9.43 -19.93 23.76
C THR A 16 8.62 -19.13 24.79
N ALA A 17 7.34 -18.99 24.57
CA ALA A 17 6.43 -18.32 25.50
C ALA A 17 5.17 -19.18 25.71
N LEU A 18 4.47 -18.96 26.82
CA LEU A 18 3.15 -19.52 27.00
C LEU A 18 2.23 -18.88 25.95
N GLY A 19 1.72 -19.70 25.05
CA GLY A 19 0.78 -19.30 24.00
C GLY A 19 -0.65 -19.56 24.41
N ILE A 20 -1.55 -18.83 23.77
CA ILE A 20 -2.98 -19.11 23.84
C ILE A 20 -3.34 -19.81 22.53
N LYS A 21 -3.67 -21.09 22.59
CA LYS A 21 -3.98 -21.93 21.39
C LYS A 21 -5.01 -21.31 20.46
N SER A 22 -6.00 -20.60 21.01
CA SER A 22 -6.99 -19.87 20.22
C SER A 22 -6.39 -18.74 19.37
N VAL A 23 -5.33 -18.08 19.86
CA VAL A 23 -4.61 -17.04 19.12
C VAL A 23 -3.78 -17.67 18.01
N GLU A 24 -3.12 -18.79 18.24
CA GLU A 24 -2.37 -19.52 17.21
C GLU A 24 -3.29 -19.94 16.06
N ASN A 25 -4.40 -20.59 16.36
CA ASN A 25 -5.35 -21.00 15.34
C ASN A 25 -5.88 -19.81 14.50
N LEU A 26 -6.12 -18.66 15.16
CA LEU A 26 -6.49 -17.43 14.48
C LEU A 26 -5.39 -16.93 13.54
N LEU A 27 -4.14 -16.93 13.99
CA LEU A 27 -3.00 -16.48 13.19
C LEU A 27 -2.74 -17.41 12.01
N GLU A 28 -2.84 -18.72 12.19
CA GLU A 28 -2.73 -19.69 11.10
C GLU A 28 -3.83 -19.50 10.07
N ALA A 29 -5.09 -19.40 10.49
CA ALA A 29 -6.21 -19.13 9.58
C ALA A 29 -6.03 -17.84 8.80
N ALA A 30 -5.55 -16.78 9.44
CA ALA A 30 -5.27 -15.50 8.80
C ALA A 30 -4.10 -15.58 7.82
N LYS A 31 -3.04 -16.32 8.16
CA LYS A 31 -1.90 -16.55 7.27
C LYS A 31 -2.32 -17.32 6.02
N GLU A 32 -3.10 -18.39 6.17
CA GLU A 32 -3.62 -19.15 5.04
C GLU A 32 -4.58 -18.31 4.18
N ALA A 33 -5.44 -17.49 4.80
CA ALA A 33 -6.28 -16.54 4.06
C ALA A 33 -5.45 -15.56 3.22
N ALA A 34 -4.37 -15.01 3.79
CA ALA A 34 -3.47 -14.10 3.07
C ALA A 34 -2.75 -14.81 1.91
N LYS A 35 -2.26 -16.04 2.12
CA LYS A 35 -1.65 -16.86 1.06
C LYS A 35 -2.60 -17.10 -0.10
N GLU A 36 -3.84 -17.48 0.19
CA GLU A 36 -4.88 -17.74 -0.81
C GLU A 36 -5.20 -16.46 -1.61
N MET A 37 -5.44 -15.34 -0.92
CA MET A 37 -5.77 -14.07 -1.56
C MET A 37 -4.64 -13.55 -2.46
N LEU A 38 -3.38 -13.77 -2.08
CA LEU A 38 -2.21 -13.28 -2.81
C LEU A 38 -1.62 -14.29 -3.79
N GLY A 39 -2.07 -15.56 -3.79
CA GLY A 39 -1.44 -16.64 -4.55
C GLY A 39 0.01 -16.89 -4.08
N ALA A 40 0.29 -16.64 -2.80
CA ALA A 40 1.64 -16.72 -2.24
C ALA A 40 1.97 -18.12 -1.71
N ALA A 41 3.22 -18.54 -1.90
CA ALA A 41 3.73 -19.78 -1.31
C ALA A 41 3.90 -19.67 0.22
N ASP A 42 4.26 -18.48 0.70
CA ASP A 42 4.30 -18.17 2.13
C ASP A 42 4.10 -16.68 2.41
N VAL A 43 3.67 -16.35 3.64
CA VAL A 43 3.46 -14.99 4.12
C VAL A 43 4.08 -14.83 5.51
N ASN A 44 4.90 -13.80 5.70
CA ASN A 44 5.44 -13.40 7.00
C ASN A 44 4.63 -12.22 7.56
N LEU A 45 4.00 -12.41 8.71
CA LEU A 45 3.20 -11.42 9.43
C LEU A 45 3.94 -10.81 10.64
N ASN A 46 5.20 -11.21 10.89
CA ASN A 46 5.97 -10.79 12.06
C ASN A 46 6.59 -9.40 11.91
N VAL A 47 6.74 -8.91 10.67
CA VAL A 47 7.31 -7.58 10.41
C VAL A 47 6.46 -6.45 11.00
N LEU A 48 7.12 -5.41 11.54
CA LEU A 48 6.53 -4.46 12.48
C LEU A 48 5.89 -3.22 11.82
N SER A 49 6.30 -2.90 10.60
CA SER A 49 5.80 -1.72 9.85
C SER A 49 6.12 -1.85 8.36
N GLY A 50 5.61 -0.95 7.51
CA GLY A 50 5.96 -0.91 6.10
C GLY A 50 7.46 -0.68 5.86
N VAL A 51 8.08 0.25 6.60
CA VAL A 51 9.55 0.46 6.51
C VAL A 51 10.31 -0.76 6.98
N HIS A 52 9.86 -1.43 8.03
CA HIS A 52 10.47 -2.68 8.49
C HIS A 52 10.28 -3.81 7.46
N SER A 53 9.11 -3.90 6.82
CA SER A 53 8.86 -4.84 5.72
C SER A 53 9.83 -4.63 4.55
N MET A 54 10.05 -3.36 4.15
CA MET A 54 11.07 -2.99 3.16
C MET A 54 12.47 -3.44 3.59
N MET A 55 12.89 -3.10 4.81
CA MET A 55 14.21 -3.49 5.34
C MET A 55 14.37 -5.00 5.36
N CYS A 56 13.39 -5.74 5.88
CA CYS A 56 13.40 -7.20 5.93
C CYS A 56 13.49 -7.81 4.53
N SER A 57 12.69 -7.32 3.57
CA SER A 57 12.73 -7.78 2.18
C SER A 57 14.11 -7.56 1.55
N LEU A 58 14.71 -6.39 1.75
CA LEU A 58 16.03 -6.07 1.20
C LEU A 58 17.17 -6.86 1.89
N LEU A 59 17.15 -6.95 3.23
CA LEU A 59 18.20 -7.65 4.00
C LEU A 59 18.17 -9.17 3.78
N SER A 60 16.99 -9.75 3.55
CA SER A 60 16.84 -11.19 3.34
C SER A 60 17.06 -11.65 1.90
N THR A 61 17.08 -10.72 0.93
CA THR A 61 17.20 -11.07 -0.50
C THR A 61 18.44 -10.51 -1.17
N THR A 62 19.19 -9.65 -0.48
CA THR A 62 20.38 -8.98 -1.06
C THR A 62 21.51 -8.87 -0.04
N GLU A 63 22.77 -8.73 -0.55
CA GLU A 63 23.97 -8.62 0.26
C GLU A 63 24.65 -7.23 0.12
N PRO A 64 25.48 -6.82 1.10
CA PRO A 64 26.28 -5.59 0.99
C PRO A 64 27.12 -5.58 -0.29
N GLY A 65 27.17 -4.41 -0.97
CA GLY A 65 27.87 -4.24 -2.24
C GLY A 65 27.05 -4.56 -3.49
N GLU A 66 25.93 -5.26 -3.37
CA GLU A 66 25.01 -5.52 -4.48
C GLU A 66 24.27 -4.25 -4.93
N THR A 67 23.89 -4.21 -6.20
CA THR A 67 23.17 -3.07 -6.80
C THR A 67 21.66 -3.33 -6.77
N ILE A 68 20.93 -2.36 -6.23
CA ILE A 68 19.46 -2.37 -6.15
C ILE A 68 18.92 -1.24 -7.04
N MET A 69 17.96 -1.56 -7.89
CA MET A 69 17.20 -0.57 -8.63
C MET A 69 15.98 -0.15 -7.82
N THR A 70 15.73 1.17 -7.74
CA THR A 70 14.58 1.74 -7.01
C THR A 70 13.89 2.80 -7.83
N VAL A 71 12.71 3.22 -7.37
CA VAL A 71 11.95 4.29 -8.00
C VAL A 71 12.46 5.64 -7.51
N PRO A 72 12.75 6.63 -8.39
CA PRO A 72 13.09 7.97 -7.99
C PRO A 72 11.95 8.69 -7.25
N LEU A 73 12.29 9.64 -6.37
CA LEU A 73 11.30 10.43 -5.63
C LEU A 73 10.32 11.18 -6.55
N GLU A 74 10.83 11.73 -7.66
CA GLU A 74 10.03 12.42 -8.66
C GLU A 74 8.96 11.54 -9.31
N TYR A 75 9.12 10.21 -9.26
CA TYR A 75 8.16 9.21 -9.78
C TYR A 75 7.32 8.57 -8.66
N GLY A 76 7.45 9.11 -7.45
CA GLY A 76 6.71 8.62 -6.28
C GLY A 76 7.44 7.55 -5.47
N GLY A 77 8.75 7.37 -5.68
CA GLY A 77 9.57 6.52 -4.83
C GLY A 77 9.53 6.98 -3.37
N HIS A 78 9.59 6.03 -2.44
CA HIS A 78 9.49 6.34 -1.03
C HIS A 78 10.78 7.00 -0.51
N PHE A 79 10.64 8.12 0.22
CA PHE A 79 11.76 8.95 0.65
C PHE A 79 12.82 8.22 1.51
N ALA A 80 12.42 7.17 2.26
CA ALA A 80 13.31 6.43 3.15
C ALA A 80 14.22 5.44 2.41
N THR A 81 13.81 4.95 1.23
CA THR A 81 14.47 3.83 0.54
C THR A 81 15.93 4.12 0.22
N VAL A 82 16.21 5.28 -0.38
CA VAL A 82 17.58 5.70 -0.73
C VAL A 82 18.50 5.76 0.50
N GLY A 83 18.00 6.35 1.58
CA GLY A 83 18.75 6.48 2.84
C GLY A 83 19.05 5.13 3.47
N ILE A 84 18.10 4.22 3.45
CA ILE A 84 18.22 2.87 3.99
C ILE A 84 19.23 2.05 3.18
N LEU A 85 19.11 2.01 1.84
CA LEU A 85 20.05 1.28 0.97
C LEU A 85 21.50 1.70 1.22
N ARG A 86 21.75 3.01 1.32
CA ARG A 86 23.08 3.53 1.64
C ARG A 86 23.56 3.05 3.01
N LYS A 87 22.68 3.04 4.02
CA LYS A 87 23.05 2.60 5.38
C LYS A 87 23.32 1.10 5.49
N ILE A 88 22.63 0.28 4.71
CA ILE A 88 22.86 -1.17 4.67
C ILE A 88 23.91 -1.60 3.64
N GLY A 89 24.64 -0.63 3.06
CA GLY A 89 25.79 -0.87 2.17
C GLY A 89 25.43 -1.37 0.77
N ARG A 90 24.21 -1.09 0.26
CA ARG A 90 23.82 -1.43 -1.12
C ARG A 90 24.13 -0.27 -2.06
N LYS A 91 24.52 -0.61 -3.29
CA LYS A 91 24.62 0.35 -4.40
C LYS A 91 23.22 0.60 -4.96
N GLN A 92 23.00 1.80 -5.52
CA GLN A 92 21.68 2.16 -6.03
C GLN A 92 21.76 2.66 -7.46
N VAL A 93 20.76 2.28 -8.26
CA VAL A 93 20.43 2.88 -9.56
C VAL A 93 18.93 3.17 -9.60
N PHE A 94 18.50 4.12 -10.41
CA PHE A 94 17.10 4.47 -10.55
C PHE A 94 16.47 3.83 -11.79
N ALA A 95 15.23 3.37 -11.64
CA ALA A 95 14.37 2.91 -12.73
C ALA A 95 13.95 4.11 -13.61
N ASP A 96 13.78 3.85 -14.90
CA ASP A 96 13.24 4.83 -15.84
C ASP A 96 11.70 4.69 -15.89
N PHE A 97 11.04 5.85 -15.99
CA PHE A 97 9.59 5.93 -15.99
C PHE A 97 9.12 6.86 -17.13
N ASP A 98 8.14 6.40 -17.89
CA ASP A 98 7.44 7.19 -18.91
C ASP A 98 6.28 7.95 -18.27
N PHE A 99 6.49 9.23 -18.03
CA PHE A 99 5.46 10.10 -17.43
C PHE A 99 4.24 10.31 -18.29
N LYS A 100 4.39 10.25 -19.60
CA LYS A 100 3.28 10.45 -20.52
C LYS A 100 2.29 9.29 -20.46
N ASN A 101 2.83 8.07 -20.36
CA ASN A 101 2.05 6.85 -20.36
C ASN A 101 1.87 6.27 -18.94
N LEU A 102 2.41 6.89 -17.90
CA LEU A 102 2.36 6.48 -16.49
C LEU A 102 2.79 5.02 -16.30
N ARG A 103 3.93 4.63 -16.90
CA ARG A 103 4.46 3.27 -16.85
C ARG A 103 5.99 3.24 -16.82
N PHE A 104 6.57 2.13 -16.38
CA PHE A 104 8.00 1.93 -16.43
C PHE A 104 8.50 1.75 -17.89
N ASP A 105 9.63 2.36 -18.21
CA ASP A 105 10.36 2.16 -19.47
C ASP A 105 11.18 0.87 -19.37
N VAL A 106 10.58 -0.25 -19.74
CA VAL A 106 11.15 -1.57 -19.51
C VAL A 106 12.41 -1.84 -20.33
N GLU A 107 12.56 -1.20 -21.49
CA GLU A 107 13.75 -1.33 -22.34
C GLU A 107 14.96 -0.69 -21.63
N LYS A 108 14.83 0.55 -21.18
CA LYS A 108 15.89 1.22 -20.43
C LYS A 108 16.19 0.55 -19.09
N ILE A 109 15.16 0.02 -18.41
CA ILE A 109 15.35 -0.77 -17.20
C ILE A 109 16.17 -2.02 -17.50
N ALA A 110 15.87 -2.76 -18.56
CA ALA A 110 16.63 -3.95 -18.94
C ALA A 110 18.10 -3.65 -19.28
N GLU A 111 18.36 -2.54 -19.99
CA GLU A 111 19.71 -2.06 -20.26
C GLU A 111 20.47 -1.74 -18.96
N LYS A 112 19.84 -1.00 -18.04
CA LYS A 112 20.44 -0.64 -16.74
C LYS A 112 20.67 -1.87 -15.85
N VAL A 113 19.76 -2.85 -15.86
CA VAL A 113 19.90 -4.12 -15.12
C VAL A 113 21.19 -4.82 -15.54
N LYS A 114 21.40 -5.00 -16.83
CA LYS A 114 22.63 -5.63 -17.38
C LYS A 114 23.88 -4.82 -17.08
N LYS A 115 23.85 -3.50 -17.40
CA LYS A 115 24.99 -2.60 -17.24
C LYS A 115 25.50 -2.53 -15.80
N ASN A 116 24.60 -2.54 -14.82
CA ASN A 116 24.94 -2.33 -13.42
C ASN A 116 24.89 -3.62 -12.59
N ASN A 117 24.69 -4.77 -13.21
CA ASN A 117 24.53 -6.05 -12.52
C ASN A 117 23.51 -5.95 -11.37
N VAL A 118 22.29 -5.51 -11.67
CA VAL A 118 21.24 -5.26 -10.67
C VAL A 118 20.78 -6.59 -10.09
N ARG A 119 20.89 -6.73 -8.77
CA ARG A 119 20.46 -7.92 -8.03
C ARG A 119 18.96 -7.92 -7.72
N ALA A 120 18.41 -6.76 -7.35
CA ALA A 120 16.99 -6.64 -7.06
C ALA A 120 16.43 -5.30 -7.57
N ILE A 121 15.14 -5.29 -7.87
CA ILE A 121 14.35 -4.10 -8.21
C ILE A 121 13.29 -3.95 -7.13
N TYR A 122 13.35 -2.82 -6.39
CA TYR A 122 12.39 -2.47 -5.36
C TYR A 122 11.43 -1.39 -5.89
N LEU A 123 10.17 -1.76 -6.10
CA LEU A 123 9.15 -0.92 -6.70
C LEU A 123 8.25 -0.31 -5.63
N ASP A 124 8.67 0.82 -5.05
CA ASP A 124 8.05 1.52 -3.92
C ASP A 124 7.24 2.76 -4.34
N VAL A 125 6.49 2.67 -5.41
CA VAL A 125 5.68 3.79 -5.91
C VAL A 125 4.60 4.19 -4.89
N SER A 126 4.48 5.50 -4.62
CA SER A 126 3.45 6.08 -3.74
C SER A 126 2.29 6.73 -4.50
N TYR A 127 2.44 6.95 -5.81
CA TYR A 127 1.48 7.66 -6.66
C TYR A 127 0.86 6.72 -7.70
N TYR A 128 0.07 5.77 -7.22
CA TYR A 128 -0.62 4.85 -8.11
C TYR A 128 -1.84 5.51 -8.76
N LEU A 129 -2.03 5.31 -10.05
CA LEU A 129 -3.29 5.51 -10.76
C LEU A 129 -3.65 4.30 -11.61
N ASN A 130 -2.65 3.50 -11.98
CA ASN A 130 -2.80 2.27 -12.77
C ASN A 130 -1.80 1.20 -12.33
N PRO A 131 -2.07 -0.07 -12.66
CA PRO A 131 -1.13 -1.17 -12.46
C PRO A 131 0.22 -0.93 -13.15
N HIS A 132 1.27 -1.49 -12.59
CA HIS A 132 2.58 -1.49 -13.23
C HIS A 132 2.68 -2.57 -14.31
N ASN A 133 3.48 -2.32 -15.33
CA ASN A 133 3.74 -3.27 -16.41
C ASN A 133 4.77 -4.35 -16.00
N LEU A 134 4.46 -5.11 -14.94
CA LEU A 134 5.34 -6.11 -14.34
C LEU A 134 5.69 -7.26 -15.27
N LYS A 135 4.71 -7.78 -16.05
CA LYS A 135 4.94 -8.88 -17.01
C LYS A 135 5.97 -8.49 -18.03
N GLU A 136 5.80 -7.32 -18.66
CA GLU A 136 6.75 -6.79 -19.63
C GLU A 136 8.13 -6.55 -18.99
N MET A 137 8.14 -6.03 -17.77
CA MET A 137 9.40 -5.83 -17.03
C MET A 137 10.09 -7.18 -16.80
N ARG A 138 9.39 -8.18 -16.32
CA ARG A 138 9.94 -9.53 -16.09
C ARG A 138 10.47 -10.16 -17.36
N GLU A 139 9.73 -10.05 -18.46
CA GLU A 139 10.14 -10.55 -19.79
C GLU A 139 11.44 -9.86 -20.27
N ALA A 140 11.53 -8.54 -20.10
CA ALA A 140 12.67 -7.76 -20.54
C ALA A 140 13.96 -8.00 -19.72
N ILE A 141 13.82 -8.16 -18.39
CA ILE A 141 15.00 -8.32 -17.50
C ILE A 141 15.43 -9.78 -17.31
N GLY A 142 14.58 -10.77 -17.68
CA GLY A 142 14.84 -12.17 -17.44
C GLY A 142 14.59 -12.61 -15.98
N PRO A 143 14.91 -13.85 -15.59
CA PRO A 143 14.52 -14.45 -14.31
C PRO A 143 15.39 -14.03 -13.11
N GLU A 144 16.64 -13.66 -13.35
CA GLU A 144 17.66 -13.50 -12.28
C GLU A 144 17.41 -12.34 -11.29
N PRO A 145 17.06 -11.10 -11.73
CA PRO A 145 16.80 -10.04 -10.78
C PRO A 145 15.54 -10.31 -9.95
N ILE A 146 15.64 -10.15 -8.63
CA ILE A 146 14.50 -10.25 -7.74
C ILE A 146 13.65 -9.00 -7.87
N ILE A 147 12.38 -9.12 -8.19
CA ILE A 147 11.43 -8.00 -8.14
C ILE A 147 10.71 -8.04 -6.80
N ILE A 148 10.87 -6.98 -6.01
CA ILE A 148 10.15 -6.73 -4.76
C ILE A 148 9.12 -5.63 -5.05
N TYR A 149 7.86 -5.98 -4.98
CA TYR A 149 6.75 -5.07 -5.22
C TYR A 149 6.26 -4.51 -3.88
N ASP A 150 6.36 -3.19 -3.69
CA ASP A 150 5.79 -2.55 -2.51
C ASP A 150 4.29 -2.28 -2.74
N ALA A 151 3.45 -3.10 -2.11
CA ALA A 151 2.01 -3.01 -2.17
C ALA A 151 1.40 -2.13 -1.07
N SER A 152 2.20 -1.32 -0.37
CA SER A 152 1.74 -0.54 0.78
C SER A 152 0.49 0.30 0.49
N HIS A 153 0.36 0.82 -0.72
CA HIS A 153 -0.82 1.59 -1.13
C HIS A 153 -1.96 0.73 -1.67
N THR A 154 -1.66 -0.42 -2.25
CA THR A 154 -2.60 -1.20 -3.06
C THR A 154 -2.95 -2.57 -2.49
N MET A 155 -2.40 -2.97 -1.32
CA MET A 155 -2.55 -4.31 -0.76
C MET A 155 -4.01 -4.73 -0.60
N GLY A 156 -4.89 -3.86 -0.10
CA GLY A 156 -6.31 -4.17 0.03
C GLY A 156 -7.01 -4.37 -1.32
N LEU A 157 -6.58 -3.64 -2.35
CA LEU A 157 -7.12 -3.80 -3.72
C LEU A 157 -6.62 -5.08 -4.38
N ILE A 158 -5.35 -5.46 -4.14
CA ILE A 158 -4.76 -6.71 -4.62
C ILE A 158 -5.48 -7.90 -3.99
N MET A 159 -5.63 -7.92 -2.65
CA MET A 159 -6.37 -8.96 -1.94
C MET A 159 -7.83 -9.03 -2.37
N GLY A 160 -8.47 -7.89 -2.61
CA GLY A 160 -9.84 -7.79 -3.13
C GLY A 160 -9.97 -8.04 -4.64
N LYS A 161 -8.89 -8.44 -5.34
CA LYS A 161 -8.88 -8.76 -6.78
C LYS A 161 -9.41 -7.62 -7.68
N GLN A 162 -9.16 -6.37 -7.26
CA GLN A 162 -9.53 -5.18 -8.03
C GLN A 162 -8.31 -4.38 -8.53
N PHE A 163 -7.12 -4.96 -8.40
CA PHE A 163 -5.86 -4.43 -8.91
C PHE A 163 -5.03 -5.57 -9.50
N GLN A 164 -3.79 -5.29 -9.95
CA GLN A 164 -2.92 -6.32 -10.52
C GLN A 164 -2.61 -7.44 -9.50
N ASP A 165 -2.14 -8.57 -10.02
CA ASP A 165 -1.63 -9.70 -9.23
C ASP A 165 -0.10 -9.74 -9.31
N PRO A 166 0.64 -9.08 -8.39
CA PRO A 166 2.07 -8.88 -8.55
C PRO A 166 2.88 -10.18 -8.61
N LEU A 167 2.53 -11.21 -7.81
CA LEU A 167 3.27 -12.47 -7.80
C LEU A 167 3.07 -13.24 -9.11
N HIS A 168 1.86 -13.26 -9.62
CA HIS A 168 1.56 -13.85 -10.93
C HIS A 168 2.18 -13.05 -12.08
N ASP A 169 2.22 -11.72 -11.96
CA ASP A 169 2.73 -10.81 -12.97
C ASP A 169 4.27 -10.71 -13.00
N GLY A 170 4.97 -11.43 -12.12
CA GLY A 170 6.42 -11.59 -12.20
C GLY A 170 7.22 -11.05 -11.01
N ALA A 171 6.59 -10.47 -9.97
CA ALA A 171 7.27 -10.17 -8.73
C ALA A 171 7.63 -11.46 -7.97
N ASN A 172 8.76 -11.44 -7.26
CA ASN A 172 9.19 -12.55 -6.40
C ASN A 172 8.68 -12.36 -4.97
N VAL A 173 8.57 -11.09 -4.54
CA VAL A 173 8.21 -10.70 -3.17
C VAL A 173 7.22 -9.54 -3.23
N ILE A 174 6.20 -9.58 -2.39
CA ILE A 174 5.37 -8.42 -2.04
C ILE A 174 5.79 -7.95 -0.66
N SER A 175 6.11 -6.66 -0.53
CA SER A 175 6.35 -5.97 0.73
C SER A 175 5.23 -4.96 0.96
N ALA A 176 4.68 -4.86 2.18
CA ALA A 176 3.61 -3.89 2.42
C ALA A 176 3.51 -3.45 3.89
N ASN A 177 2.91 -2.28 4.10
CA ASN A 177 2.24 -1.98 5.36
C ASN A 177 0.79 -2.52 5.35
N THR A 178 0.13 -2.46 6.50
CA THR A 178 -1.18 -3.09 6.71
C THR A 178 -2.30 -2.12 7.11
N HIS A 179 -2.08 -0.79 6.94
CA HIS A 179 -2.97 0.25 7.47
C HIS A 179 -3.34 1.35 6.46
N LYS A 180 -3.36 1.02 5.16
CA LYS A 180 -3.81 1.94 4.10
C LYS A 180 -5.05 1.37 3.42
N THR A 181 -4.94 0.82 2.20
CA THR A 181 -6.07 0.13 1.56
C THR A 181 -6.40 -1.20 2.23
N LEU A 182 -5.40 -1.89 2.80
CA LEU A 182 -5.65 -2.94 3.80
C LEU A 182 -6.01 -2.24 5.12
N PRO A 183 -7.26 -2.39 5.62
CA PRO A 183 -7.77 -1.58 6.74
C PRO A 183 -7.40 -2.18 8.10
N GLY A 184 -6.13 -2.51 8.30
CA GLY A 184 -5.59 -3.16 9.48
C GLY A 184 -4.79 -2.22 10.40
N PRO A 185 -4.18 -2.76 11.45
CA PRO A 185 -3.34 -2.02 12.37
C PRO A 185 -2.02 -1.60 11.73
N HIS A 186 -1.29 -0.70 12.39
CA HIS A 186 0.08 -0.36 12.02
C HIS A 186 1.01 -1.56 12.16
N LYS A 187 1.17 -2.29 11.08
CA LYS A 187 2.08 -3.44 10.96
C LYS A 187 2.60 -3.53 9.52
N GLY A 188 3.42 -4.50 9.23
CA GLY A 188 3.84 -4.86 7.89
C GLY A 188 3.51 -6.32 7.60
N MET A 189 3.67 -6.70 6.33
CA MET A 189 3.64 -8.08 5.88
C MET A 189 4.53 -8.27 4.66
N ILE A 190 5.02 -9.49 4.48
CA ILE A 190 5.79 -9.89 3.30
C ILE A 190 5.18 -11.17 2.76
N ALA A 191 4.94 -11.22 1.44
CA ALA A 191 4.47 -12.42 0.76
C ALA A 191 5.49 -12.86 -0.30
N PHE A 192 5.69 -14.15 -0.45
CA PHE A 192 6.69 -14.75 -1.33
C PHE A 192 6.02 -15.61 -2.38
N ARG A 193 6.49 -15.50 -3.63
CA ARG A 193 6.03 -16.34 -4.74
C ARG A 193 6.48 -17.79 -4.60
N ASP A 194 7.73 -18.00 -4.16
CA ASP A 194 8.39 -19.30 -4.13
C ASP A 194 8.71 -19.72 -2.69
N LYS A 195 8.51 -21.00 -2.40
CA LYS A 195 8.76 -21.54 -1.04
C LYS A 195 10.24 -21.49 -0.65
N ASP A 196 11.16 -21.80 -1.57
CA ASP A 196 12.60 -21.78 -1.30
C ASP A 196 13.09 -20.35 -0.98
N LEU A 197 12.56 -19.34 -1.69
CA LEU A 197 12.84 -17.94 -1.38
C LEU A 197 12.28 -17.56 -0.02
N ALA A 198 11.05 -17.99 0.28
CA ALA A 198 10.39 -17.75 1.56
C ALA A 198 11.19 -18.33 2.74
N ASP A 199 11.64 -19.57 2.63
CA ASP A 199 12.38 -20.27 3.70
C ASP A 199 13.71 -19.56 3.99
N LYS A 200 14.45 -19.20 2.95
CA LYS A 200 15.71 -18.43 3.09
C LYS A 200 15.47 -17.05 3.70
N ALA A 201 14.45 -16.35 3.24
CA ALA A 201 14.14 -15.02 3.74
C ALA A 201 13.63 -15.07 5.19
N ASN A 202 12.75 -16.02 5.53
CA ASN A 202 12.23 -16.17 6.88
C ASN A 202 13.33 -16.58 7.87
N ALA A 203 14.31 -17.39 7.46
CA ALA A 203 15.46 -17.71 8.30
C ALA A 203 16.23 -16.45 8.73
N VAL A 204 16.32 -15.43 7.88
CA VAL A 204 16.93 -14.14 8.21
C VAL A 204 15.96 -13.27 9.03
N ILE A 205 14.71 -13.16 8.60
CA ILE A 205 13.71 -12.29 9.22
C ILE A 205 13.41 -12.75 10.64
N ASP A 206 13.01 -14.02 10.79
CA ASP A 206 12.64 -14.61 12.07
C ASP A 206 13.90 -14.91 12.91
N GLY A 207 15.07 -15.02 12.26
CA GLY A 207 16.36 -15.25 12.89
C GLY A 207 16.85 -14.08 13.75
N PHE A 208 16.73 -12.82 13.30
CA PHE A 208 17.32 -11.69 14.02
C PHE A 208 16.79 -10.28 13.65
N LEU A 209 15.79 -10.18 12.78
CA LEU A 209 15.27 -8.85 12.39
C LEU A 209 14.12 -8.36 13.28
N TYR A 210 13.55 -9.21 14.12
CA TYR A 210 12.62 -8.82 15.18
C TYR A 210 12.83 -9.73 16.40
N SER A 211 12.40 -9.29 17.59
CA SER A 211 12.50 -10.08 18.82
C SER A 211 11.15 -10.45 19.44
N SER A 212 10.07 -9.73 19.07
CA SER A 212 8.71 -10.01 19.55
C SER A 212 7.69 -9.82 18.44
N PRO A 213 6.73 -10.74 18.28
CA PRO A 213 5.71 -10.67 17.24
C PRO A 213 4.66 -9.55 17.46
N HIS A 214 4.66 -8.87 18.61
CA HIS A 214 3.72 -7.82 18.99
C HIS A 214 2.25 -8.24 18.81
N LEU A 215 1.80 -9.18 19.61
CA LEU A 215 0.46 -9.78 19.53
C LEU A 215 -0.69 -8.75 19.54
N ILE A 216 -0.50 -7.63 20.24
CA ILE A 216 -1.47 -6.52 20.26
C ILE A 216 -1.80 -5.97 18.86
N HIS A 217 -0.86 -6.06 17.92
CA HIS A 217 -1.07 -5.67 16.52
C HIS A 217 -1.34 -6.88 15.62
N LEU A 218 -0.79 -8.03 15.97
CA LEU A 218 -0.90 -9.24 15.14
C LEU A 218 -2.33 -9.81 15.17
N VAL A 219 -2.98 -9.82 16.34
CA VAL A 219 -4.37 -10.29 16.46
C VAL A 219 -5.35 -9.42 15.67
N PRO A 220 -5.35 -8.07 15.77
CA PRO A 220 -6.18 -7.24 14.92
C PRO A 220 -5.86 -7.39 13.42
N LEU A 221 -4.59 -7.60 13.04
CA LEU A 221 -4.24 -7.90 11.66
C LEU A 221 -4.87 -9.21 11.18
N ALA A 222 -4.85 -10.25 12.02
CA ALA A 222 -5.47 -11.52 11.69
C ALA A 222 -6.98 -11.36 11.41
N ILE A 223 -7.69 -10.60 12.25
CA ILE A 223 -9.11 -10.28 12.03
C ILE A 223 -9.28 -9.55 10.69
N THR A 224 -8.46 -8.54 10.42
CA THR A 224 -8.50 -7.81 9.15
C THR A 224 -8.31 -8.71 7.93
N LEU A 225 -7.38 -9.66 7.99
CA LEU A 225 -7.14 -10.59 6.88
C LEU A 225 -8.34 -11.52 6.63
N LEU A 226 -9.01 -11.96 7.70
CA LEU A 226 -10.23 -12.75 7.58
C LEU A 226 -11.40 -11.90 7.06
N GLU A 227 -11.54 -10.64 7.48
CA GLU A 227 -12.50 -9.69 6.90
C GLU A 227 -12.23 -9.45 5.40
N MET A 228 -10.96 -9.32 5.03
CA MET A 228 -10.57 -9.16 3.62
C MET A 228 -10.89 -10.41 2.79
N LYS A 229 -10.78 -11.60 3.36
CA LYS A 229 -11.20 -12.84 2.69
C LYS A 229 -12.70 -12.85 2.43
N GLU A 230 -13.51 -12.38 3.37
CA GLU A 230 -14.97 -12.38 3.28
C GLU A 230 -15.51 -11.21 2.46
N PHE A 231 -15.06 -9.99 2.75
CA PHE A 231 -15.64 -8.75 2.22
C PHE A 231 -14.72 -8.00 1.27
N GLY A 232 -13.47 -8.44 1.10
CA GLY A 232 -12.43 -7.65 0.41
C GLY A 232 -12.74 -7.34 -1.05
N GLN A 233 -13.41 -8.23 -1.76
CA GLN A 233 -13.77 -8.01 -3.16
C GLN A 233 -14.78 -6.86 -3.31
N GLU A 234 -15.82 -6.85 -2.49
CA GLU A 234 -16.83 -5.78 -2.52
C GLU A 234 -16.25 -4.45 -2.04
N TYR A 235 -15.45 -4.50 -0.97
CA TYR A 235 -14.75 -3.32 -0.43
C TYR A 235 -13.82 -2.68 -1.48
N ALA A 236 -12.95 -3.46 -2.10
CA ALA A 236 -12.03 -2.99 -3.11
C ALA A 236 -12.76 -2.42 -4.35
N LYS A 237 -13.81 -3.10 -4.81
CA LYS A 237 -14.67 -2.62 -5.92
C LYS A 237 -15.28 -1.27 -5.60
N GLN A 238 -15.80 -1.08 -4.39
CA GLN A 238 -16.39 0.20 -3.97
C GLN A 238 -15.33 1.30 -3.82
N ILE A 239 -14.11 0.98 -3.37
CA ILE A 239 -13.00 1.95 -3.32
C ILE A 239 -12.73 2.52 -4.71
N VAL A 240 -12.59 1.66 -5.73
CA VAL A 240 -12.32 2.09 -7.12
C VAL A 240 -13.51 2.84 -7.71
N ALA A 241 -14.74 2.45 -7.41
CA ALA A 241 -15.93 3.19 -7.82
C ALA A 241 -15.95 4.61 -7.21
N ASN A 242 -15.68 4.72 -5.91
CA ASN A 242 -15.61 5.98 -5.19
C ASN A 242 -14.48 6.89 -5.71
N SER A 243 -13.29 6.34 -6.02
CA SER A 243 -12.20 7.15 -6.56
C SER A 243 -12.56 7.77 -7.91
N ASN A 244 -13.22 7.03 -8.79
CA ASN A 244 -13.68 7.57 -10.06
C ASN A 244 -14.85 8.57 -9.90
N ALA A 245 -15.74 8.35 -8.94
CA ALA A 245 -16.86 9.26 -8.67
C ALA A 245 -16.38 10.62 -8.14
N ILE A 246 -15.48 10.63 -7.15
CA ILE A 246 -14.95 11.89 -6.60
C ILE A 246 -14.09 12.64 -7.61
N ALA A 247 -13.29 11.93 -8.42
CA ALA A 247 -12.51 12.52 -9.51
C ALA A 247 -13.40 13.23 -10.53
N LYS A 248 -14.48 12.57 -10.98
CA LYS A 248 -15.47 13.15 -11.87
C LYS A 248 -16.17 14.36 -11.25
N ALA A 249 -16.45 14.33 -9.95
CA ALA A 249 -17.05 15.45 -9.25
C ALA A 249 -16.11 16.67 -9.21
N PHE A 250 -14.82 16.49 -8.98
CA PHE A 250 -13.83 17.56 -9.06
C PHE A 250 -13.70 18.14 -10.48
N GLU A 251 -13.71 17.29 -11.51
CA GLU A 251 -13.67 17.77 -12.91
C GLU A 251 -14.91 18.64 -13.22
N LYS A 252 -16.11 18.23 -12.78
CA LYS A 252 -17.34 19.04 -12.90
C LYS A 252 -17.24 20.40 -12.18
N LEU A 253 -16.49 20.49 -11.09
CA LEU A 253 -16.24 21.72 -10.34
C LEU A 253 -15.15 22.60 -10.97
N GLY A 254 -14.57 22.17 -12.10
CA GLY A 254 -13.59 22.92 -12.87
C GLY A 254 -12.12 22.64 -12.47
N TYR A 255 -11.86 21.63 -11.63
CA TYR A 255 -10.50 21.23 -11.32
C TYR A 255 -9.89 20.36 -12.42
N GLU A 256 -8.60 20.51 -12.67
CA GLU A 256 -7.82 19.56 -13.45
C GLU A 256 -7.58 18.32 -12.59
N VAL A 257 -7.93 17.14 -13.11
CA VAL A 257 -7.74 15.84 -12.44
C VAL A 257 -6.90 14.96 -13.33
N ARG A 258 -5.84 14.36 -12.76
CA ARG A 258 -5.02 13.39 -13.49
C ARG A 258 -5.81 12.14 -13.79
N LYS A 259 -5.63 11.60 -14.99
CA LYS A 259 -6.25 10.35 -15.44
C LYS A 259 -5.21 9.23 -15.56
N ALA A 260 -5.62 8.01 -15.27
CA ALA A 260 -4.87 6.80 -15.56
C ALA A 260 -4.69 6.63 -17.08
N ASN A 261 -3.72 5.82 -17.50
CA ASN A 261 -3.45 5.54 -18.91
C ASN A 261 -4.57 4.74 -19.62
N THR A 262 -5.51 4.18 -18.84
CA THR A 262 -6.70 3.46 -19.34
C THR A 262 -7.82 4.41 -19.78
N GLY A 263 -7.68 5.72 -19.54
CA GLY A 263 -8.71 6.72 -19.75
C GLY A 263 -9.71 6.88 -18.60
N ARG A 264 -9.69 6.00 -17.58
CA ARG A 264 -10.36 6.21 -16.30
C ARG A 264 -9.61 7.26 -15.47
N TYR A 265 -10.22 7.76 -14.41
CA TYR A 265 -9.49 8.65 -13.49
C TYR A 265 -8.49 7.88 -12.65
N SER A 266 -8.88 6.69 -12.16
CA SER A 266 -8.03 5.86 -11.34
C SER A 266 -8.42 4.38 -11.45
N GLU A 267 -7.44 3.50 -11.40
CA GLU A 267 -7.62 2.06 -11.22
C GLU A 267 -7.45 1.66 -9.74
N ASP A 268 -7.15 2.63 -8.87
CA ASP A 268 -6.92 2.40 -7.44
C ASP A 268 -7.76 3.33 -6.54
N HIS A 269 -7.31 3.54 -5.29
CA HIS A 269 -7.96 4.37 -4.29
C HIS A 269 -7.62 5.86 -4.39
N GLN A 270 -6.61 6.24 -5.18
CA GLN A 270 -6.07 7.60 -5.20
C GLN A 270 -6.70 8.44 -6.32
N VAL A 271 -6.89 9.72 -6.03
CA VAL A 271 -7.24 10.76 -6.98
C VAL A 271 -6.28 11.92 -6.81
N HIS A 272 -5.72 12.41 -7.92
CA HIS A 272 -4.82 13.56 -7.94
C HIS A 272 -5.54 14.76 -8.52
N VAL A 273 -5.87 15.72 -7.66
CA VAL A 273 -6.60 16.95 -8.02
C VAL A 273 -5.64 18.13 -7.97
N PHE A 274 -5.37 18.76 -9.11
CA PHE A 274 -4.50 19.92 -9.19
C PHE A 274 -5.16 21.16 -8.62
N ILE A 275 -4.47 21.86 -7.72
CA ILE A 275 -4.98 23.03 -7.00
C ILE A 275 -4.24 24.32 -7.34
N GLY A 276 -3.35 24.30 -8.34
CA GLY A 276 -2.64 25.47 -8.86
C GLY A 276 -1.13 25.38 -8.77
N ASP A 277 -0.49 26.51 -9.07
CA ASP A 277 0.95 26.65 -9.10
C ASP A 277 1.56 26.66 -7.67
N ARG A 278 2.90 26.62 -7.59
CA ARG A 278 3.66 26.54 -6.31
C ARG A 278 3.42 27.74 -5.35
N GLY A 279 2.87 28.87 -5.83
CA GLY A 279 2.49 29.99 -4.98
C GLY A 279 1.13 29.79 -4.34
N GLY A 280 1.05 29.85 -3.00
CA GLY A 280 -0.22 29.75 -2.28
C GLY A 280 -0.77 28.36 -1.97
N TYR A 281 -0.11 27.30 -2.41
CA TYR A 281 -0.54 25.92 -2.15
C TYR A 281 -0.68 25.58 -0.66
N LEU A 282 0.22 26.11 0.19
CA LEU A 282 0.14 25.90 1.66
C LEU A 282 -1.11 26.54 2.25
N ASP A 283 -1.52 27.69 1.75
CA ASP A 283 -2.74 28.36 2.22
C ASP A 283 -3.98 27.59 1.81
N LEU A 284 -4.01 27.05 0.60
CA LEU A 284 -5.10 26.18 0.16
C LEU A 284 -5.17 24.90 1.02
N TYR A 285 -4.03 24.30 1.32
CA TYR A 285 -3.98 23.15 2.20
C TYR A 285 -4.42 23.44 3.63
N LYS A 286 -4.00 24.60 4.21
CA LYS A 286 -4.47 25.05 5.52
C LYS A 286 -5.98 25.21 5.57
N LYS A 287 -6.62 25.71 4.51
CA LYS A 287 -8.07 25.81 4.43
C LYS A 287 -8.78 24.47 4.56
N LEU A 288 -8.25 23.40 3.96
CA LEU A 288 -8.79 22.05 4.13
C LEU A 288 -8.66 21.61 5.59
N ILE A 289 -7.47 21.73 6.18
CA ILE A 289 -7.20 21.29 7.55
C ILE A 289 -8.07 22.05 8.57
N THR A 290 -8.21 23.36 8.43
CA THR A 290 -9.04 24.17 9.35
C THR A 290 -10.53 23.82 9.27
N ASN A 291 -10.95 23.22 8.17
CA ASN A 291 -12.30 22.68 7.98
C ASN A 291 -12.42 21.18 8.30
N ASN A 292 -11.45 20.58 9.02
CA ASN A 292 -11.42 19.15 9.38
C ASN A 292 -11.38 18.20 8.17
N ILE A 293 -10.77 18.62 7.06
CA ILE A 293 -10.58 17.80 5.87
C ILE A 293 -9.09 17.44 5.77
N ALA A 294 -8.75 16.18 6.00
CA ALA A 294 -7.39 15.67 5.91
C ALA A 294 -7.15 15.05 4.53
N THR A 295 -6.10 15.49 3.86
CA THR A 295 -5.59 14.95 2.59
C THR A 295 -4.07 14.99 2.60
N ASN A 296 -3.42 14.50 1.54
CA ASN A 296 -2.00 14.76 1.32
C ASN A 296 -1.83 15.85 0.27
N LEU A 297 -0.85 16.72 0.49
CA LEU A 297 -0.42 17.72 -0.47
C LEU A 297 0.89 17.26 -1.09
N GLU A 298 0.93 17.17 -2.41
CA GLU A 298 2.06 16.66 -3.16
C GLU A 298 2.43 17.63 -4.29
N GLY A 299 3.73 17.73 -4.56
CA GLY A 299 4.24 18.52 -5.68
C GLY A 299 5.54 17.91 -6.17
N THR A 300 5.49 17.28 -7.34
CA THR A 300 6.61 16.57 -7.93
C THR A 300 6.82 16.98 -9.39
N GLU A 301 7.94 16.60 -9.98
CA GLU A 301 8.19 16.74 -11.43
C GLU A 301 7.11 16.01 -12.26
N LEU A 302 6.52 14.92 -11.71
CA LEU A 302 5.34 14.25 -12.27
C LEU A 302 4.17 15.19 -12.57
N SER A 303 4.07 16.28 -11.82
CA SER A 303 2.98 17.26 -11.96
C SER A 303 3.35 18.45 -12.87
N GLY A 304 4.52 18.43 -13.52
CA GLY A 304 5.00 19.59 -14.28
C GLY A 304 5.19 20.84 -13.42
N GLY A 305 5.50 20.64 -12.13
CA GLY A 305 5.67 21.71 -11.16
C GLY A 305 4.38 22.23 -10.52
N LYS A 306 3.20 21.69 -10.87
CA LYS A 306 1.94 22.01 -10.23
C LYS A 306 1.80 21.25 -8.91
N TRP A 307 1.05 21.80 -7.95
CA TRP A 307 0.68 21.14 -6.72
C TRP A 307 -0.68 20.46 -6.86
N PHE A 308 -0.80 19.26 -6.28
CA PHE A 308 -2.06 18.53 -6.23
C PHE A 308 -2.35 18.00 -4.83
N ILE A 309 -3.61 17.90 -4.51
CA ILE A 309 -4.07 17.13 -3.35
C ILE A 309 -4.26 15.68 -3.79
N ARG A 310 -3.71 14.76 -3.00
CA ARG A 310 -3.92 13.33 -3.16
C ARG A 310 -5.05 12.90 -2.22
N VAL A 311 -6.19 12.59 -2.81
CA VAL A 311 -7.39 12.15 -2.10
C VAL A 311 -7.45 10.63 -2.13
N GLY A 312 -7.64 9.99 -0.97
CA GLY A 312 -7.83 8.56 -0.84
C GLY A 312 -9.27 8.23 -0.47
N THR A 313 -9.85 7.19 -1.05
CA THR A 313 -11.25 6.81 -0.84
C THR A 313 -11.47 5.59 0.05
N GLN A 314 -10.41 4.93 0.49
CA GLN A 314 -10.49 3.69 1.27
C GLN A 314 -11.18 3.87 2.63
N GLU A 315 -10.85 4.94 3.37
CA GLU A 315 -11.42 5.20 4.70
C GLU A 315 -12.93 5.52 4.61
N VAL A 316 -13.31 6.43 3.73
CA VAL A 316 -14.73 6.79 3.56
C VAL A 316 -15.55 5.62 3.03
N THR A 317 -14.98 4.74 2.20
CA THR A 317 -15.61 3.49 1.77
C THR A 317 -15.83 2.54 2.94
N ARG A 318 -14.82 2.38 3.82
CA ARG A 318 -14.94 1.54 5.03
C ARG A 318 -16.06 2.05 5.96
N ARG A 319 -16.39 3.33 5.91
CA ARG A 319 -17.49 3.95 6.64
C ARG A 319 -18.83 3.89 5.91
N GLY A 320 -18.91 3.19 4.78
CA GLY A 320 -20.14 2.93 4.04
C GLY A 320 -20.53 4.01 3.04
N MET A 321 -19.68 5.00 2.79
CA MET A 321 -19.92 6.02 1.77
C MET A 321 -19.76 5.42 0.37
N LYS A 322 -20.60 5.87 -0.56
CA LYS A 322 -20.65 5.43 -1.95
C LYS A 322 -20.53 6.64 -2.88
N GLU A 323 -20.81 6.46 -4.17
CA GLU A 323 -20.61 7.46 -5.22
C GLU A 323 -21.37 8.78 -4.97
N ALA A 324 -22.57 8.71 -4.39
CA ALA A 324 -23.35 9.92 -4.07
C ALA A 324 -22.67 10.79 -3.00
N GLU A 325 -22.09 10.14 -1.97
CA GLU A 325 -21.34 10.83 -0.93
C GLU A 325 -20.04 11.44 -1.47
N MET A 326 -19.45 10.85 -2.52
CA MET A 326 -18.24 11.38 -3.17
C MET A 326 -18.50 12.75 -3.84
N GLU A 327 -19.66 12.96 -4.44
CA GLU A 327 -20.05 14.27 -4.97
C GLU A 327 -20.20 15.31 -3.83
N LYS A 328 -20.76 14.89 -2.69
CA LYS A 328 -20.88 15.76 -1.51
C LYS A 328 -19.51 16.12 -0.93
N ILE A 329 -18.59 15.13 -0.82
CA ILE A 329 -17.22 15.37 -0.34
C ILE A 329 -16.50 16.36 -1.26
N ALA A 330 -16.53 16.16 -2.57
CA ALA A 330 -15.91 17.08 -3.53
C ALA A 330 -16.46 18.50 -3.41
N SER A 331 -17.79 18.65 -3.24
CA SER A 331 -18.43 19.95 -3.01
C SER A 331 -17.99 20.63 -1.72
N LEU A 332 -17.88 19.87 -0.61
CA LEU A 332 -17.38 20.40 0.66
C LEU A 332 -15.89 20.83 0.55
N MET A 333 -15.06 20.03 -0.12
CA MET A 333 -13.67 20.39 -0.36
C MET A 333 -13.53 21.65 -1.22
N ASP A 334 -14.32 21.80 -2.29
CA ASP A 334 -14.35 23.00 -3.12
C ASP A 334 -14.75 24.24 -2.29
N GLN A 335 -15.79 24.13 -1.47
CA GLN A 335 -16.23 25.23 -0.60
C GLN A 335 -15.11 25.64 0.38
N ALA A 336 -14.42 24.68 1.00
CA ALA A 336 -13.28 24.95 1.89
C ALA A 336 -12.14 25.66 1.14
N LEU A 337 -11.81 25.22 -0.06
CA LEU A 337 -10.76 25.82 -0.90
C LEU A 337 -11.11 27.27 -1.32
N ARG A 338 -12.40 27.58 -1.50
CA ARG A 338 -12.92 28.94 -1.81
C ARG A 338 -13.06 29.86 -0.59
N ASN A 339 -12.45 29.56 0.54
CA ASN A 339 -12.49 30.35 1.79
C ASN A 339 -13.80 30.28 2.60
N ASN A 340 -14.63 29.29 2.40
CA ASN A 340 -15.81 29.10 3.24
C ASN A 340 -15.46 28.39 4.55
N SER A 341 -15.97 28.88 5.68
CA SER A 341 -15.94 28.13 6.93
C SER A 341 -17.08 27.11 6.93
N ILE A 342 -16.74 25.84 6.71
CA ILE A 342 -17.70 24.75 6.56
C ILE A 342 -17.47 23.63 7.57
N LYS A 343 -16.66 23.86 8.60
CA LYS A 343 -16.27 22.87 9.60
C LYS A 343 -17.47 22.11 10.18
N ASP A 344 -18.54 22.85 10.56
CA ASP A 344 -19.74 22.25 11.15
C ASP A 344 -20.50 21.38 10.14
N GLN A 345 -20.50 21.76 8.85
CA GLN A 345 -21.09 20.95 7.79
C GLN A 345 -20.30 19.65 7.59
N VAL A 346 -18.96 19.71 7.63
CA VAL A 346 -18.09 18.52 7.54
C VAL A 346 -18.33 17.60 8.72
N VAL A 347 -18.39 18.14 9.95
CA VAL A 347 -18.67 17.35 11.15
C VAL A 347 -20.05 16.70 11.09
N SER A 348 -21.08 17.49 10.72
CA SER A 348 -22.45 16.98 10.61
C SER A 348 -22.58 15.89 9.55
N PHE A 349 -21.94 16.07 8.39
CA PHE A 349 -21.91 15.06 7.34
C PHE A 349 -21.20 13.78 7.79
N ASN A 350 -20.00 13.91 8.37
CA ASN A 350 -19.21 12.76 8.83
C ASN A 350 -19.92 11.96 9.94
N ASN A 351 -20.70 12.61 10.80
CA ASN A 351 -21.44 11.96 11.88
C ASN A 351 -22.56 11.00 11.41
N GLN A 352 -22.95 11.07 10.14
CA GLN A 352 -23.93 10.16 9.55
C GLN A 352 -23.33 8.79 9.22
N PHE A 353 -21.99 8.68 9.17
CA PHE A 353 -21.24 7.50 8.72
C PHE A 353 -20.34 6.97 9.84
N ARG A 354 -20.92 6.47 10.93
CA ARG A 354 -20.17 5.97 12.08
C ARG A 354 -19.98 4.45 12.09
N LYS A 355 -20.85 3.73 11.38
CA LYS A 355 -20.76 2.27 11.28
C LYS A 355 -19.57 1.88 10.42
N ILE A 356 -18.83 0.86 10.86
CA ILE A 356 -17.80 0.21 10.04
C ILE A 356 -18.50 -0.82 9.14
N HIS A 357 -18.24 -0.71 7.84
CA HIS A 357 -18.74 -1.64 6.81
C HIS A 357 -17.62 -2.59 6.37
N TYR A 358 -18.00 -3.65 5.66
CA TYR A 358 -17.06 -4.68 5.20
C TYR A 358 -16.27 -5.32 6.35
N SER A 359 -16.93 -5.49 7.50
CA SER A 359 -16.40 -6.05 8.73
C SER A 359 -17.39 -7.00 9.35
N PHE A 360 -16.92 -7.88 10.23
CA PHE A 360 -17.79 -8.72 11.02
C PHE A 360 -18.66 -7.89 11.99
N ASP A 361 -19.87 -8.35 12.26
CA ASP A 361 -20.84 -7.58 13.07
C ASP A 361 -20.35 -7.26 14.49
N PHE A 362 -19.53 -8.12 15.08
CA PHE A 362 -19.01 -7.90 16.43
C PHE A 362 -18.16 -6.61 16.53
N VAL A 363 -17.52 -6.17 15.45
CA VAL A 363 -16.72 -4.92 15.42
C VAL A 363 -17.60 -3.71 15.75
N ASN A 364 -18.84 -3.70 15.27
CA ASN A 364 -19.78 -2.61 15.53
C ASN A 364 -20.44 -2.68 16.91
N GLN A 365 -20.34 -3.82 17.62
CA GLN A 365 -20.90 -4.01 18.95
C GLN A 365 -19.96 -3.52 20.06
N VAL A 366 -18.68 -3.37 19.79
CA VAL A 366 -17.66 -2.96 20.78
C VAL A 366 -17.65 -1.44 21.02
N GLY A 367 -18.46 -0.67 20.28
CA GLY A 367 -18.71 0.75 20.58
C GLY A 367 -17.47 1.64 20.46
N LEU A 368 -16.76 1.60 19.32
CA LEU A 368 -15.66 2.52 19.00
C LEU A 368 -16.16 3.86 18.46
#